data_1b25f13aebc70d90f68a015d7f4c77e4
#
_entry.id   1b25f13aebc70d90f68a015d7f4c77e4
#
_cell.length_a   1.000
_cell.length_b   1.000
_cell.length_c   1.000
_cell.angle_alpha   90.00
_cell.angle_beta   90.00
_cell.angle_gamma   90.00
#
_symmetry.space_group_name_H-M   'P 1'
#
loop_
_entity.id
_entity.type
_entity.pdbx_description
1 polymer ?
#
loop_
_entity_poly.entity_id
_entity_poly.type
_entity_poly.pdbx_seq_one_letter_code
_entity_poly.pdbx_strand_id
1 'polypeptide(L)'
;MKPHLIFDYDGTIHDTLRIYFPALQKAFRWLREEQGVDVPEVPRHQAASWLGMNTRDMWNSFLPGLPMELKQKAALLAGEAMAEQVRAHRAAWYPGVRDVLDTLKSRGFHMSILSNCQRSYGLIHWEEFGMDRWFDAFYDCETYGHAPKSGIILEIGRT
;
A
#
# COMPACT_ATOMS: atom_id res chain seq x y z
N MET A 1 -19.94 -15.74 -19.28
CA MET A 1 -19.02 -15.65 -18.13
C MET A 1 -18.79 -14.17 -17.86
N LYS A 2 -18.91 -13.71 -16.61
CA LYS A 2 -18.63 -12.31 -16.29
C LYS A 2 -17.12 -12.10 -16.19
N PRO A 3 -16.61 -10.91 -16.55
CA PRO A 3 -15.19 -10.64 -16.42
C PRO A 3 -14.78 -10.64 -14.93
N HIS A 4 -13.54 -11.06 -14.67
CA HIS A 4 -12.90 -10.93 -13.38
C HIS A 4 -12.34 -9.48 -13.25
N LEU A 5 -12.71 -8.79 -12.19
CA LEU A 5 -12.26 -7.42 -11.94
C LEU A 5 -11.05 -7.45 -10.99
N ILE A 6 -9.97 -6.83 -11.42
CA ILE A 6 -8.76 -6.69 -10.60
C ILE A 6 -8.62 -5.22 -10.24
N PHE A 7 -8.61 -4.93 -8.95
CA PHE A 7 -8.50 -3.57 -8.41
C PHE A 7 -7.08 -3.31 -7.92
N ASP A 8 -6.60 -2.12 -8.16
CA ASP A 8 -5.53 -1.54 -7.37
C ASP A 8 -6.05 -1.22 -5.96
N TYR A 9 -5.14 -1.15 -4.97
CA TYR A 9 -5.54 -0.98 -3.58
C TYR A 9 -5.22 0.42 -3.04
N ASP A 10 -3.93 0.74 -2.97
CA ASP A 10 -3.45 1.97 -2.36
C ASP A 10 -3.75 3.20 -3.21
N GLY A 11 -4.49 4.16 -2.65
CA GLY A 11 -4.96 5.33 -3.39
C GLY A 11 -6.15 5.08 -4.32
N THR A 12 -6.69 3.85 -4.37
CA THR A 12 -7.84 3.46 -5.20
C THR A 12 -9.02 3.01 -4.33
N ILE A 13 -8.86 1.96 -3.54
CA ILE A 13 -9.84 1.49 -2.54
C ILE A 13 -9.53 2.10 -1.18
N HIS A 14 -8.27 2.04 -0.77
CA HIS A 14 -7.78 2.48 0.51
C HIS A 14 -7.33 3.95 0.44
N ASP A 15 -7.82 4.78 1.37
CA ASP A 15 -7.30 6.13 1.63
C ASP A 15 -5.95 6.03 2.33
N THR A 16 -4.96 5.54 1.59
CA THR A 16 -3.63 5.20 2.08
C THR A 16 -2.92 6.38 2.73
N LEU A 17 -3.13 7.57 2.22
CA LEU A 17 -2.47 8.78 2.72
C LEU A 17 -2.85 9.08 4.17
N ARG A 18 -3.99 8.58 4.64
CA ARG A 18 -4.46 8.72 6.01
C ARG A 18 -3.52 8.09 7.04
N ILE A 19 -2.93 6.95 6.70
CA ILE A 19 -1.97 6.23 7.55
C ILE A 19 -0.52 6.39 7.08
N TYR A 20 -0.30 6.56 5.78
CA TYR A 20 1.03 6.67 5.18
C TYR A 20 1.73 7.98 5.55
N PHE A 21 1.02 9.11 5.47
CA PHE A 21 1.63 10.40 5.79
C PHE A 21 2.16 10.48 7.24
N PRO A 22 1.39 10.15 8.29
CA PRO A 22 1.93 10.14 9.66
C PRO A 22 3.04 9.10 9.86
N ALA A 23 3.00 7.97 9.16
CA ALA A 23 4.06 6.97 9.22
C ALA A 23 5.37 7.47 8.61
N LEU A 24 5.32 8.16 7.46
CA LEU A 24 6.48 8.83 6.88
C LEU A 24 7.05 9.92 7.82
N GLN A 25 6.20 10.72 8.43
CA GLN A 25 6.65 11.75 9.39
C GLN A 25 7.39 11.13 10.59
N LYS A 26 6.98 9.95 11.06
CA LYS A 26 7.70 9.19 12.11
C LYS A 26 9.10 8.79 11.63
N ALA A 27 9.22 8.24 10.42
CA ALA A 27 10.51 7.87 9.83
C ALA A 27 11.42 9.08 9.56
N PHE A 28 10.86 10.19 9.07
CA PHE A 28 11.61 11.43 8.84
C PHE A 28 12.12 12.06 10.15
N ARG A 29 11.31 12.02 11.20
CA ARG A 29 11.72 12.47 12.53
C ARG A 29 12.89 11.64 13.04
N TRP A 30 12.83 10.32 12.94
CA TRP A 30 13.92 9.43 13.31
C TRP A 30 15.22 9.78 12.55
N LEU A 31 15.14 10.02 11.23
CA LEU A 31 16.30 10.40 10.42
C LEU A 31 16.90 11.72 10.89
N ARG A 32 16.07 12.73 11.21
CA ARG A 32 16.55 14.04 11.69
C ARG A 32 17.14 13.98 13.10
N GLU A 33 16.40 13.43 14.04
CA GLU A 33 16.69 13.53 15.47
C GLU A 33 17.73 12.50 15.92
N GLU A 34 17.69 11.29 15.37
CA GLU A 34 18.58 10.21 15.81
C GLU A 34 19.75 9.95 14.86
N GLN A 35 19.59 10.25 13.57
CA GLN A 35 20.65 10.02 12.58
C GLN A 35 21.33 11.30 12.09
N GLY A 36 20.85 12.48 12.50
CA GLY A 36 21.42 13.77 12.10
C GLY A 36 21.32 14.04 10.58
N VAL A 37 20.36 13.42 9.90
CA VAL A 37 20.16 13.61 8.45
C VAL A 37 19.31 14.86 8.23
N ASP A 38 19.76 15.73 7.32
CA ASP A 38 18.96 16.86 6.87
C ASP A 38 17.86 16.36 5.92
N VAL A 39 16.68 16.14 6.48
CA VAL A 39 15.48 15.70 5.72
C VAL A 39 14.61 16.92 5.48
N PRO A 40 14.34 17.31 4.22
CA PRO A 40 13.46 18.41 3.91
C PRO A 40 12.03 18.20 4.43
N GLU A 41 11.30 19.27 4.63
CA GLU A 41 9.86 19.16 4.93
C GLU A 41 9.12 18.59 3.71
N VAL A 42 8.26 17.62 3.99
CA VAL A 42 7.45 16.94 2.97
C VAL A 42 6.00 17.31 3.19
N PRO A 43 5.40 18.11 2.30
CA PRO A 43 3.99 18.40 2.38
C PRO A 43 3.15 17.19 1.96
N ARG A 44 1.91 17.14 2.44
CA ARG A 44 0.98 16.02 2.21
C ARG A 44 0.80 15.67 0.73
N HIS A 45 0.74 16.65 -0.16
CA HIS A 45 0.58 16.42 -1.60
C HIS A 45 1.80 15.75 -2.23
N GLN A 46 3.02 16.03 -1.74
CA GLN A 46 4.22 15.34 -2.18
C GLN A 46 4.21 13.87 -1.74
N ALA A 47 3.84 13.60 -0.48
CA ALA A 47 3.68 12.24 -0.01
C ALA A 47 2.63 11.46 -0.83
N ALA A 48 1.55 12.14 -1.25
CA ALA A 48 0.53 11.56 -2.12
C ALA A 48 1.08 11.13 -3.48
N SER A 49 2.05 11.85 -4.04
CA SER A 49 2.67 11.50 -5.34
C SER A 49 3.50 10.22 -5.29
N TRP A 50 3.83 9.73 -4.12
CA TRP A 50 4.59 8.48 -3.92
C TRP A 50 3.69 7.25 -3.77
N LEU A 51 2.38 7.43 -3.66
CA LEU A 51 1.44 6.31 -3.61
C LEU A 51 1.53 5.48 -4.90
N GLY A 52 1.62 4.17 -4.76
CA GLY A 52 1.79 3.24 -5.87
C GLY A 52 3.25 3.02 -6.32
N MET A 53 4.20 3.84 -5.87
CA MET A 53 5.62 3.55 -6.04
C MET A 53 6.03 2.40 -5.12
N ASN A 54 7.02 1.61 -5.56
CA ASN A 54 7.68 0.71 -4.62
C ASN A 54 8.56 1.51 -3.64
N THR A 55 8.74 0.97 -2.45
CA THR A 55 9.44 1.64 -1.34
C THR A 55 10.87 2.04 -1.71
N ARG A 56 11.60 1.19 -2.42
CA ARG A 56 12.98 1.44 -2.82
C ARG A 56 13.09 2.64 -3.76
N ASP A 57 12.22 2.70 -4.76
CA ASP A 57 12.24 3.78 -5.75
C ASP A 57 11.82 5.12 -5.10
N MET A 58 10.86 5.09 -4.18
CA MET A 58 10.48 6.28 -3.41
C MET A 58 11.68 6.84 -2.63
N TRP A 59 12.36 6.03 -1.82
CA TRP A 59 13.51 6.49 -1.03
C TRP A 59 14.68 6.93 -1.92
N ASN A 60 14.92 6.27 -3.06
CA ASN A 60 15.95 6.66 -3.99
C ASN A 60 15.63 7.99 -4.71
N SER A 61 14.37 8.24 -4.99
CA SER A 61 13.92 9.50 -5.58
C SER A 61 13.98 10.67 -4.56
N PHE A 62 13.57 10.41 -3.32
CA PHE A 62 13.45 11.46 -2.30
C PHE A 62 14.79 11.84 -1.68
N LEU A 63 15.57 10.86 -1.26
CA LEU A 63 16.89 11.05 -0.62
C LEU A 63 17.94 10.17 -1.32
N PRO A 64 18.35 10.52 -2.57
CA PRO A 64 19.26 9.68 -3.35
C PRO A 64 20.61 9.45 -2.65
N GLY A 65 21.12 10.46 -1.94
CA GLY A 65 22.40 10.41 -1.22
C GLY A 65 22.34 9.71 0.15
N LEU A 66 21.16 9.29 0.63
CA LEU A 66 21.05 8.60 1.91
C LEU A 66 21.64 7.18 1.79
N PRO A 67 22.48 6.74 2.76
CA PRO A 67 22.99 5.38 2.80
C PRO A 67 21.85 4.32 2.75
N MET A 68 22.09 3.22 2.03
CA MET A 68 21.07 2.18 1.83
C MET A 68 20.56 1.60 3.14
N GLU A 69 21.44 1.42 4.13
CA GLU A 69 21.07 0.93 5.46
C GLU A 69 20.05 1.86 6.15
N LEU A 70 20.25 3.17 6.07
CA LEU A 70 19.31 4.15 6.64
C LEU A 70 17.99 4.19 5.86
N LYS A 71 18.03 4.04 4.52
CA LYS A 71 16.82 3.92 3.71
C LYS A 71 15.99 2.70 4.11
N GLN A 72 16.63 1.54 4.27
CA GLN A 72 15.97 0.32 4.69
C GLN A 72 15.36 0.45 6.07
N LYS A 73 16.09 1.02 7.03
CA LYS A 73 15.60 1.20 8.40
C LYS A 73 14.45 2.21 8.46
N ALA A 74 14.55 3.32 7.74
CA ALA A 74 13.45 4.29 7.63
C ALA A 74 12.19 3.69 6.98
N ALA A 75 12.38 2.85 5.96
CA ALA A 75 11.28 2.12 5.33
C ALA A 75 10.60 1.14 6.28
N LEU A 76 11.37 0.39 7.08
CA LEU A 76 10.84 -0.51 8.11
C LEU A 76 10.05 0.27 9.17
N LEU A 77 10.58 1.39 9.68
CA LEU A 77 9.90 2.23 10.66
C LEU A 77 8.57 2.78 10.11
N ALA A 78 8.55 3.21 8.85
CA ALA A 78 7.31 3.65 8.21
C ALA A 78 6.31 2.50 8.06
N GLY A 79 6.77 1.32 7.64
CA GLY A 79 5.93 0.13 7.50
C GLY A 79 5.32 -0.32 8.83
N GLU A 80 6.12 -0.37 9.90
CA GLU A 80 5.66 -0.68 11.27
C GLU A 80 4.63 0.36 11.75
N ALA A 81 4.89 1.66 11.53
CA ALA A 81 3.97 2.71 11.90
C ALA A 81 2.64 2.64 11.12
N MET A 82 2.66 2.26 9.84
CA MET A 82 1.42 1.99 9.08
C MET A 82 0.67 0.80 9.68
N ALA A 83 1.34 -0.30 9.99
CA ALA A 83 0.72 -1.46 10.61
C ALA A 83 0.10 -1.13 11.98
N GLU A 84 0.77 -0.31 12.80
CA GLU A 84 0.21 0.22 14.06
C GLU A 84 -1.07 1.01 13.82
N GLN A 85 -1.11 1.86 12.79
CA GLN A 85 -2.32 2.63 12.43
C GLN A 85 -3.48 1.72 12.03
N VAL A 86 -3.21 0.66 11.26
CA VAL A 86 -4.23 -0.32 10.86
C VAL A 86 -4.78 -1.04 12.10
N ARG A 87 -3.91 -1.58 12.97
CA ARG A 87 -4.33 -2.25 14.22
C ARG A 87 -5.09 -1.34 15.17
N ALA A 88 -4.84 -0.03 15.10
CA ALA A 88 -5.58 0.99 15.86
C ALA A 88 -6.87 1.45 15.15
N HIS A 89 -7.32 0.74 14.12
CA HIS A 89 -8.53 1.04 13.32
C HIS A 89 -8.55 2.45 12.72
N ARG A 90 -7.38 2.97 12.34
CA ARG A 90 -7.26 4.31 11.72
C ARG A 90 -7.19 4.29 10.20
N ALA A 91 -7.01 3.11 9.61
CA ALA A 91 -7.11 2.92 8.17
C ALA A 91 -8.58 3.08 7.72
N ALA A 92 -8.80 3.56 6.52
CA ALA A 92 -10.13 3.73 5.97
C ALA A 92 -10.13 3.51 4.46
N TRP A 93 -11.22 2.97 3.95
CA TRP A 93 -11.52 2.98 2.53
C TRP A 93 -12.15 4.31 2.14
N TYR A 94 -12.01 4.70 0.87
CA TYR A 94 -12.69 5.88 0.37
C TYR A 94 -14.21 5.75 0.51
N PRO A 95 -14.93 6.86 0.73
CA PRO A 95 -16.39 6.86 0.78
C PRO A 95 -17.00 6.22 -0.47
N GLY A 96 -18.03 5.41 -0.29
CA GLY A 96 -18.76 4.74 -1.37
C GLY A 96 -18.13 3.44 -1.90
N VAL A 97 -16.89 3.11 -1.53
CA VAL A 97 -16.23 1.86 -1.97
C VAL A 97 -17.06 0.64 -1.60
N ARG A 98 -17.54 0.54 -0.37
CA ARG A 98 -18.33 -0.62 0.09
C ARG A 98 -19.61 -0.80 -0.74
N ASP A 99 -20.31 0.27 -1.03
CA ASP A 99 -21.56 0.24 -1.81
C ASP A 99 -21.31 -0.26 -3.26
N VAL A 100 -20.20 0.19 -3.85
CA VAL A 100 -19.76 -0.28 -5.17
C VAL A 100 -19.42 -1.77 -5.14
N LEU A 101 -18.65 -2.22 -4.16
CA LEU A 101 -18.26 -3.62 -4.02
C LEU A 101 -19.48 -4.51 -3.75
N ASP A 102 -20.41 -4.11 -2.89
CA ASP A 102 -21.67 -4.82 -2.64
C ASP A 102 -22.49 -4.94 -3.94
N THR A 103 -22.57 -3.86 -4.72
CA THR A 103 -23.26 -3.85 -6.02
C THR A 103 -22.61 -4.81 -7.02
N LEU A 104 -21.29 -4.79 -7.13
CA LEU A 104 -20.56 -5.69 -8.04
C LEU A 104 -20.71 -7.16 -7.62
N LYS A 105 -20.57 -7.44 -6.31
CA LYS A 105 -20.72 -8.79 -5.77
C LYS A 105 -22.15 -9.32 -5.99
N SER A 106 -23.19 -8.51 -5.72
CA SER A 106 -24.58 -8.90 -5.96
C SER A 106 -24.89 -9.19 -7.44
N ARG A 107 -24.16 -8.54 -8.34
CA ARG A 107 -24.23 -8.82 -9.77
C ARG A 107 -23.40 -10.03 -10.19
N GLY A 108 -22.70 -10.71 -9.26
CA GLY A 108 -21.94 -11.93 -9.48
C GLY A 108 -20.61 -11.70 -10.20
N PHE A 109 -19.96 -10.56 -10.02
CA PHE A 109 -18.58 -10.35 -10.46
C PHE A 109 -17.61 -11.07 -9.51
N HIS A 110 -16.58 -11.68 -10.07
CA HIS A 110 -15.38 -12.09 -9.36
C HIS A 110 -14.45 -10.89 -9.22
N MET A 111 -13.90 -10.70 -8.03
CA MET A 111 -13.07 -9.53 -7.74
C MET A 111 -11.82 -9.93 -6.99
N SER A 112 -10.69 -9.32 -7.36
CA SER A 112 -9.42 -9.47 -6.65
C SER A 112 -8.70 -8.14 -6.54
N ILE A 113 -7.76 -8.07 -5.62
CA ILE A 113 -6.86 -6.92 -5.46
C ILE A 113 -5.49 -7.30 -6.01
N LEU A 114 -4.80 -6.35 -6.65
CA LEU A 114 -3.40 -6.42 -7.02
C LEU A 114 -2.69 -5.14 -6.59
N SER A 115 -1.79 -5.23 -5.62
CA SER A 115 -1.07 -4.10 -5.05
C SER A 115 0.46 -4.27 -5.14
N ASN A 116 1.19 -3.15 -5.23
CA ASN A 116 2.65 -3.12 -5.11
C ASN A 116 3.15 -3.20 -3.66
N CYS A 117 2.31 -3.60 -2.73
CA CYS A 117 2.63 -3.70 -1.32
C CYS A 117 3.38 -4.99 -0.97
N GLN A 118 3.89 -5.04 0.26
CA GLN A 118 4.38 -6.27 0.87
C GLN A 118 3.22 -7.17 1.30
N ARG A 119 3.47 -8.48 1.32
CA ARG A 119 2.48 -9.48 1.73
C ARG A 119 1.91 -9.22 3.13
N SER A 120 2.77 -8.91 4.10
CA SER A 120 2.35 -8.63 5.47
C SER A 120 1.38 -7.44 5.57
N TYR A 121 1.58 -6.41 4.76
CA TYR A 121 0.66 -5.28 4.66
C TYR A 121 -0.70 -5.71 4.11
N GLY A 122 -0.72 -6.46 3.02
CA GLY A 122 -1.96 -6.98 2.43
C GLY A 122 -2.76 -7.83 3.42
N LEU A 123 -2.09 -8.71 4.18
CA LEU A 123 -2.74 -9.58 5.17
C LEU A 123 -3.39 -8.79 6.31
N ILE A 124 -2.71 -7.78 6.88
CA ILE A 124 -3.28 -6.94 7.95
C ILE A 124 -4.52 -6.20 7.45
N HIS A 125 -4.49 -5.67 6.23
CA HIS A 125 -5.63 -4.99 5.64
C HIS A 125 -6.78 -5.94 5.32
N TRP A 126 -6.46 -7.14 4.84
CA TRP A 126 -7.46 -8.18 4.56
C TRP A 126 -8.28 -8.52 5.81
N GLU A 127 -7.61 -8.71 6.93
CA GLU A 127 -8.24 -8.98 8.21
C GLU A 127 -9.02 -7.77 8.74
N GLU A 128 -8.41 -6.58 8.73
CA GLU A 128 -9.02 -5.35 9.26
C GLU A 128 -10.34 -5.01 8.59
N PHE A 129 -10.40 -5.18 7.27
CA PHE A 129 -11.58 -4.80 6.49
C PHE A 129 -12.55 -5.96 6.21
N GLY A 130 -12.20 -7.21 6.59
CA GLY A 130 -12.99 -8.40 6.27
C GLY A 130 -13.17 -8.55 4.75
N MET A 131 -12.07 -8.48 4.00
CA MET A 131 -12.09 -8.35 2.54
C MET A 131 -12.61 -9.61 1.83
N ASP A 132 -12.56 -10.77 2.47
CA ASP A 132 -13.12 -12.05 2.00
C ASP A 132 -14.61 -11.96 1.65
N ARG A 133 -15.32 -10.98 2.21
CA ARG A 133 -16.71 -10.69 1.85
C ARG A 133 -16.88 -10.32 0.36
N TRP A 134 -15.90 -9.65 -0.23
CA TRP A 134 -15.99 -9.13 -1.59
C TRP A 134 -14.98 -9.74 -2.56
N PHE A 135 -13.76 -9.95 -2.09
CA PHE A 135 -12.63 -10.34 -2.92
C PHE A 135 -12.30 -11.83 -2.80
N ASP A 136 -11.99 -12.43 -3.93
CA ASP A 136 -11.57 -13.82 -4.01
C ASP A 136 -10.08 -13.99 -3.62
N ALA A 137 -9.25 -12.94 -3.86
CA ALA A 137 -7.83 -12.93 -3.53
C ALA A 137 -7.26 -11.51 -3.39
N PHE A 138 -6.15 -11.41 -2.66
CA PHE A 138 -5.27 -10.25 -2.60
C PHE A 138 -3.89 -10.66 -3.11
N TYR A 139 -3.50 -10.12 -4.26
CA TYR A 139 -2.21 -10.36 -4.88
C TYR A 139 -1.25 -9.22 -4.52
N ASP A 140 -0.11 -9.56 -3.96
CA ASP A 140 0.96 -8.63 -3.59
C ASP A 140 2.19 -8.85 -4.50
N CYS A 141 2.95 -7.78 -4.75
CA CYS A 141 4.13 -7.89 -5.61
C CYS A 141 5.27 -8.69 -4.98
N GLU A 142 5.35 -8.78 -3.64
CA GLU A 142 6.41 -9.53 -2.95
C GLU A 142 6.32 -11.01 -3.28
N THR A 143 5.11 -11.61 -3.24
CA THR A 143 4.86 -13.01 -3.61
C THR A 143 5.29 -13.32 -5.04
N TYR A 144 5.21 -12.35 -5.95
CA TYR A 144 5.60 -12.48 -7.36
C TYR A 144 7.01 -11.93 -7.66
N GLY A 145 7.90 -11.88 -6.66
CA GLY A 145 9.28 -11.45 -6.85
C GLY A 145 9.44 -10.01 -7.35
N HIS A 146 8.49 -9.14 -6.99
CA HIS A 146 8.39 -7.74 -7.45
C HIS A 146 8.25 -7.57 -8.97
N ALA A 147 7.63 -8.54 -9.63
CA ALA A 147 7.29 -8.44 -11.04
C ALA A 147 6.35 -7.25 -11.31
N PRO A 148 6.38 -6.65 -12.50
CA PRO A 148 5.42 -5.63 -12.89
C PRO A 148 3.99 -6.15 -12.84
N LYS A 149 3.03 -5.32 -12.42
CA LYS A 149 1.61 -5.69 -12.34
C LYS A 149 1.07 -6.32 -13.64
N SER A 150 1.52 -5.83 -14.80
CA SER A 150 1.15 -6.40 -16.11
C SER A 150 1.52 -7.88 -16.25
N GLY A 151 2.68 -8.28 -15.76
CA GLY A 151 3.13 -9.67 -15.74
C GLY A 151 2.30 -10.53 -14.80
N ILE A 152 2.02 -10.02 -13.61
CA ILE A 152 1.19 -10.71 -12.60
C ILE A 152 -0.25 -10.90 -13.11
N ILE A 153 -0.84 -9.90 -13.76
CA ILE A 153 -2.18 -10.00 -14.36
C ILE A 153 -2.24 -11.13 -15.41
N LEU A 154 -1.21 -11.26 -16.25
CA LEU A 154 -1.14 -12.33 -17.24
C LEU A 154 -1.04 -13.72 -16.60
N GLU A 155 -0.37 -13.83 -15.46
CA GLU A 155 -0.28 -15.08 -14.71
C GLU A 155 -1.62 -15.44 -14.05
N ILE A 156 -2.26 -14.49 -13.38
CA ILE A 156 -3.60 -14.66 -12.78
C ILE A 156 -4.64 -15.07 -13.83
N GLY A 157 -4.59 -14.48 -15.03
CA GLY A 157 -5.54 -14.76 -16.10
C GLY A 157 -5.37 -16.14 -16.78
N ARG A 158 -4.31 -16.89 -16.43
CA ARG A 158 -4.06 -18.26 -16.92
C ARG A 158 -4.51 -19.35 -15.96
N THR A 159 -4.83 -18.98 -14.73
CA THR A 159 -5.35 -19.87 -13.68
C THR A 159 -6.87 -19.80 -13.62
#